data_e1502eca7a63203b484a914160b26697
#
_entry.id   e1502eca7a63203b484a914160b26697
#
_cell.length_a   1.000
_cell.length_b   1.000
_cell.length_c   1.000
_cell.angle_alpha   90.00
_cell.angle_beta   90.00
_cell.angle_gamma   90.00
#
_symmetry.space_group_name_H-M   'P 1'
#
loop_
_entity.id
_entity.type
_entity.pdbx_description
1 polymer ?
#
loop_
_entity_poly.entity_id
_entity_poly.type
_entity_poly.pdbx_seq_one_letter_code
_entity_poly.pdbx_strand_id
1 'polypeptide(L)'
;MKNNKSVKINKYTLGIELEVCYLLKKNFFNFKKKISKNNINKFISYIAPCIEIVGYRQKKKGIKSFGDLCSDFGANIKFIIGPRKKYKNNNVKNLKTNISNSKIKQSVNGNTNTVYINPLNSLLFVLKKLQKDKIKHDKDFYVFTGSSVGVVPILSKGIYKGKIEKLGSVKTKIN
;
A
#
# COMPACT_ATOMS: atom_id res chain seq x y z
N MET A 1 -10.33 2.93 12.45
CA MET A 1 -10.42 1.50 12.08
C MET A 1 -9.47 0.70 12.96
N LYS A 2 -9.94 -0.35 13.63
CA LYS A 2 -9.10 -1.17 14.52
C LYS A 2 -8.06 -1.96 13.70
N ASN A 3 -6.80 -1.90 14.10
CA ASN A 3 -5.62 -2.52 13.46
C ASN A 3 -5.59 -4.07 13.44
N ASN A 4 -6.64 -4.75 13.87
CA ASN A 4 -6.67 -6.20 14.04
C ASN A 4 -7.76 -6.85 13.18
N LYS A 5 -7.85 -6.48 11.89
CA LYS A 5 -8.79 -7.19 11.02
C LYS A 5 -8.25 -8.58 10.70
N SER A 6 -9.07 -9.58 11.01
CA SER A 6 -8.85 -10.96 10.58
C SER A 6 -9.11 -11.08 9.07
N VAL A 7 -8.28 -11.84 8.40
CA VAL A 7 -8.39 -12.14 6.97
C VAL A 7 -8.39 -13.64 6.78
N LYS A 8 -9.44 -14.16 6.14
CA LYS A 8 -9.45 -15.54 5.63
C LYS A 8 -8.69 -15.58 4.32
N ILE A 9 -7.80 -16.52 4.18
CA ILE A 9 -7.07 -16.80 2.95
C ILE A 9 -7.67 -18.01 2.24
N ASN A 10 -7.39 -18.10 0.95
CA ASN A 10 -7.78 -19.23 0.12
C ASN A 10 -6.59 -19.67 -0.76
N LYS A 11 -6.79 -20.69 -1.58
CA LYS A 11 -5.75 -21.27 -2.45
C LYS A 11 -5.17 -20.29 -3.50
N TYR A 12 -5.80 -19.14 -3.71
CA TYR A 12 -5.36 -18.10 -4.65
C TYR A 12 -4.62 -16.94 -3.96
N THR A 13 -4.59 -16.95 -2.63
CA THR A 13 -3.82 -15.93 -1.87
C THR A 13 -2.33 -16.24 -2.01
N LEU A 14 -1.57 -15.27 -2.52
CA LEU A 14 -0.13 -15.40 -2.75
C LEU A 14 0.70 -15.02 -1.53
N GLY A 15 0.34 -13.91 -0.89
CA GLY A 15 1.14 -13.39 0.21
C GLY A 15 0.66 -12.06 0.73
N ILE A 16 1.57 -11.38 1.41
CA ILE A 16 1.36 -10.04 1.95
C ILE A 16 2.49 -9.11 1.53
N GLU A 17 2.17 -7.84 1.40
CA GLU A 17 3.09 -6.77 1.12
C GLU A 17 3.01 -5.68 2.18
N LEU A 18 4.07 -4.89 2.32
CA LEU A 18 4.13 -3.76 3.24
C LEU A 18 4.36 -2.47 2.47
N GLU A 19 3.42 -1.56 2.60
CA GLU A 19 3.36 -0.34 1.82
C GLU A 19 3.26 0.92 2.68
N VAL A 20 3.73 2.03 2.13
CA VAL A 20 3.31 3.35 2.57
C VAL A 20 1.99 3.68 1.90
N CYS A 21 0.98 4.10 2.68
CA CYS A 21 -0.25 4.62 2.11
C CYS A 21 -0.49 6.08 2.51
N TYR A 22 -1.08 6.84 1.58
CA TYR A 22 -1.46 8.23 1.77
C TYR A 22 -2.97 8.39 1.70
N LEU A 23 -3.55 9.19 2.60
CA LEU A 23 -4.92 9.67 2.49
C LEU A 23 -4.90 11.06 1.86
N LEU A 24 -5.52 11.18 0.71
CA LEU A 24 -5.59 12.37 -0.11
C LEU A 24 -6.93 13.07 0.07
N LYS A 25 -6.90 14.40 0.07
CA LYS A 25 -8.09 15.25 0.10
C LYS A 25 -8.78 15.26 -1.27
N LYS A 26 -10.10 15.19 -1.28
CA LYS A 26 -10.94 15.26 -2.49
C LYS A 26 -10.73 16.53 -3.32
N ASN A 27 -10.32 17.64 -2.69
CA ASN A 27 -10.08 18.90 -3.40
C ASN A 27 -8.93 18.82 -4.42
N PHE A 28 -8.13 17.74 -4.42
CA PHE A 28 -7.19 17.43 -5.49
C PHE A 28 -7.88 17.39 -6.87
N PHE A 29 -9.08 16.82 -6.96
CA PHE A 29 -9.79 16.69 -8.23
C PHE A 29 -10.29 18.03 -8.82
N ASN A 30 -10.33 19.10 -8.00
CA ASN A 30 -10.66 20.46 -8.43
C ASN A 30 -9.41 21.31 -8.75
N PHE A 31 -8.21 20.73 -8.60
CA PHE A 31 -6.97 21.44 -8.80
C PHE A 31 -6.62 21.57 -10.27
N LYS A 32 -6.71 22.79 -10.78
CA LYS A 32 -6.52 23.10 -12.23
C LYS A 32 -5.05 23.17 -12.66
N LYS A 33 -4.12 23.45 -11.72
CA LYS A 33 -2.69 23.52 -12.04
C LYS A 33 -2.10 22.11 -12.11
N LYS A 34 -1.00 21.96 -12.86
CA LYS A 34 -0.26 20.69 -12.95
C LYS A 34 0.27 20.26 -11.57
N ILE A 35 -0.02 19.01 -11.18
CA ILE A 35 0.53 18.45 -9.95
C ILE A 35 2.05 18.23 -10.07
N SER A 36 2.78 18.57 -9.03
CA SER A 36 4.25 18.51 -8.97
C SER A 36 4.74 18.22 -7.56
N LYS A 37 6.05 17.99 -7.39
CA LYS A 37 6.66 17.83 -6.06
C LYS A 37 6.44 19.04 -5.15
N ASN A 38 6.35 20.25 -5.72
CA ASN A 38 6.22 21.49 -4.95
C ASN A 38 4.80 21.71 -4.39
N ASN A 39 3.79 21.04 -4.95
CA ASN A 39 2.40 21.30 -4.55
C ASN A 39 1.65 20.06 -4.05
N ILE A 40 2.19 18.86 -4.22
CA ILE A 40 1.55 17.59 -3.83
C ILE A 40 1.19 17.54 -2.34
N ASN A 41 2.04 18.12 -1.49
CA ASN A 41 1.88 18.08 -0.03
C ASN A 41 0.57 18.73 0.45
N LYS A 42 0.00 19.67 -0.31
CA LYS A 42 -1.28 20.33 0.00
C LYS A 42 -2.47 19.38 0.04
N PHE A 43 -2.36 18.26 -0.67
CA PHE A 43 -3.44 17.30 -0.83
C PHE A 43 -3.31 16.09 0.10
N ILE A 44 -2.17 15.90 0.76
CA ILE A 44 -1.97 14.78 1.68
C ILE A 44 -2.49 15.15 3.07
N SER A 45 -3.47 14.41 3.57
CA SER A 45 -4.00 14.57 4.94
C SER A 45 -3.24 13.72 5.94
N TYR A 46 -3.07 12.44 5.62
CA TYR A 46 -2.46 11.45 6.51
C TYR A 46 -1.55 10.50 5.73
N ILE A 47 -0.63 9.91 6.48
CA ILE A 47 0.25 8.83 6.04
C ILE A 47 0.16 7.68 7.04
N ALA A 48 0.27 6.44 6.56
CA ALA A 48 0.23 5.26 7.42
C ALA A 48 1.02 4.10 6.81
N PRO A 49 1.51 3.15 7.64
CA PRO A 49 1.89 1.83 7.15
C PRO A 49 0.64 1.04 6.75
N CYS A 50 0.73 0.24 5.70
CA CYS A 50 -0.35 -0.60 5.21
C CYS A 50 0.15 -2.00 4.89
N ILE A 51 -0.63 -3.02 5.24
CA ILE A 51 -0.47 -4.37 4.71
C ILE A 51 -1.44 -4.54 3.55
N GLU A 52 -0.94 -4.98 2.41
CA GLU A 52 -1.74 -5.51 1.32
C GLU A 52 -1.75 -7.03 1.38
N ILE A 53 -2.93 -7.61 1.17
CA ILE A 53 -3.08 -9.04 0.90
C ILE A 53 -3.17 -9.19 -0.60
N VAL A 54 -2.23 -9.91 -1.18
CA VAL A 54 -2.15 -10.14 -2.62
C VAL A 54 -2.58 -11.55 -2.98
N GLY A 55 -3.23 -11.68 -4.11
CA GLY A 55 -3.72 -12.95 -4.63
C GLY A 55 -4.66 -12.76 -5.81
N TYR A 56 -5.06 -13.86 -6.41
CA TYR A 56 -5.93 -13.84 -7.59
C TYR A 56 -7.39 -14.05 -7.23
N ARG A 57 -8.29 -13.41 -7.98
CA ARG A 57 -9.74 -13.69 -8.00
C ARG A 57 -10.08 -14.69 -9.07
N GLN A 58 -9.22 -14.86 -10.06
CA GLN A 58 -9.42 -15.74 -11.19
C GLN A 58 -9.29 -17.22 -10.79
N LYS A 59 -10.07 -18.09 -11.41
CA LYS A 59 -10.01 -19.55 -11.20
C LYS A 59 -8.69 -20.16 -11.70
N LYS A 60 -8.10 -19.58 -12.75
CA LYS A 60 -6.81 -20.02 -13.29
C LYS A 60 -5.64 -19.48 -12.46
N LYS A 61 -4.69 -20.33 -12.18
CA LYS A 61 -3.50 -20.01 -11.43
C LYS A 61 -2.57 -19.16 -12.30
N GLY A 62 -2.23 -17.96 -11.82
CA GLY A 62 -1.19 -17.11 -12.42
C GLY A 62 -1.74 -16.03 -13.34
N ILE A 63 -1.05 -14.90 -13.32
CA ILE A 63 -1.20 -13.78 -14.25
C ILE A 63 -0.28 -14.09 -15.44
N LYS A 64 -0.84 -14.20 -16.64
CA LYS A 64 -0.09 -14.52 -17.85
C LYS A 64 0.28 -13.29 -18.66
N SER A 65 -0.46 -12.21 -18.45
CA SER A 65 -0.26 -10.95 -19.18
C SER A 65 -0.48 -9.74 -18.28
N PHE A 66 -0.04 -8.57 -18.74
CA PHE A 66 -0.33 -7.31 -18.05
C PHE A 66 -1.84 -6.99 -18.03
N GLY A 67 -2.56 -7.41 -19.07
CA GLY A 67 -4.02 -7.31 -19.11
C GLY A 67 -4.71 -8.12 -18.01
N ASP A 68 -4.23 -9.35 -17.76
CA ASP A 68 -4.73 -10.18 -16.65
C ASP A 68 -4.51 -9.50 -15.29
N LEU A 69 -3.33 -8.90 -15.09
CA LEU A 69 -3.02 -8.16 -13.87
C LEU A 69 -3.95 -6.97 -13.68
N CYS A 70 -4.18 -6.19 -14.73
CA CYS A 70 -5.08 -5.03 -14.69
C CYS A 70 -6.52 -5.45 -14.42
N SER A 71 -7.02 -6.51 -15.07
CA SER A 71 -8.38 -7.02 -14.88
C SER A 71 -8.63 -7.61 -13.50
N ASP A 72 -7.57 -8.06 -12.81
CA ASP A 72 -7.63 -8.56 -11.44
C ASP A 72 -7.23 -7.49 -10.39
N PHE A 73 -7.40 -6.22 -10.72
CA PHE A 73 -7.08 -5.09 -9.82
C PHE A 73 -5.64 -5.13 -9.26
N GLY A 74 -4.66 -5.53 -10.08
CA GLY A 74 -3.27 -5.65 -9.66
C GLY A 74 -3.01 -6.78 -8.67
N ALA A 75 -3.82 -7.85 -8.71
CA ALA A 75 -3.80 -8.95 -7.75
C ALA A 75 -4.11 -8.51 -6.29
N ASN A 76 -4.73 -7.35 -6.11
CA ASN A 76 -5.13 -6.86 -4.80
C ASN A 76 -6.36 -7.58 -4.29
N ILE A 77 -6.29 -8.18 -3.08
CA ILE A 77 -7.44 -8.75 -2.38
C ILE A 77 -7.95 -7.78 -1.32
N LYS A 78 -7.05 -7.20 -0.51
CA LYS A 78 -7.44 -6.37 0.62
C LYS A 78 -6.29 -5.51 1.12
N PHE A 79 -6.62 -4.29 1.55
CA PHE A 79 -5.71 -3.44 2.32
C PHE A 79 -6.10 -3.39 3.80
N ILE A 80 -5.09 -3.44 4.69
CA ILE A 80 -5.21 -3.24 6.12
C ILE A 80 -4.36 -2.03 6.48
N ILE A 81 -5.02 -0.90 6.74
CA ILE A 81 -4.35 0.37 7.03
C ILE A 81 -4.05 0.45 8.52
N GLY A 82 -2.82 0.75 8.86
CA GLY A 82 -2.34 0.97 10.22
C GLY A 82 -2.74 2.33 10.81
N PRO A 83 -2.20 2.69 11.98
CA PRO A 83 -2.43 3.99 12.59
C PRO A 83 -2.02 5.12 11.65
N ARG A 84 -2.95 6.03 11.41
CA ARG A 84 -2.72 7.21 10.58
C ARG A 84 -1.97 8.28 11.36
N LYS A 85 -0.93 8.84 10.76
CA LYS A 85 -0.26 10.05 11.26
C LYS A 85 -0.60 11.23 10.35
N LYS A 86 -0.86 12.40 10.95
CA LYS A 86 -1.02 13.64 10.17
C LYS A 86 0.24 13.86 9.33
N TYR A 87 0.08 14.13 8.05
CA TYR A 87 1.21 14.35 7.17
C TYR A 87 1.87 15.71 7.46
N LYS A 88 3.18 15.70 7.69
CA LYS A 88 4.00 16.88 7.99
C LYS A 88 5.27 16.87 7.11
N ASN A 89 5.09 16.74 5.79
CA ASN A 89 6.20 16.62 4.83
C ASN A 89 7.20 15.51 5.22
N ASN A 90 6.68 14.39 5.73
CA ASN A 90 7.49 13.28 6.20
C ASN A 90 8.41 12.76 5.09
N ASN A 91 9.71 12.74 5.36
CA ASN A 91 10.64 12.06 4.47
C ASN A 91 10.45 10.55 4.63
N VAL A 92 9.99 9.92 3.57
CA VAL A 92 9.75 8.47 3.49
C VAL A 92 10.70 7.75 2.55
N LYS A 93 11.68 8.46 2.01
CA LYS A 93 12.77 7.88 1.23
C LYS A 93 13.70 7.13 2.19
N ASN A 94 14.02 5.89 1.90
CA ASN A 94 15.03 5.11 2.64
C ASN A 94 14.67 4.80 4.11
N LEU A 95 13.41 4.47 4.38
CA LEU A 95 13.01 3.95 5.69
C LEU A 95 13.12 2.43 5.73
N LYS A 96 13.66 1.89 6.82
CA LYS A 96 13.69 0.43 7.06
C LYS A 96 12.27 -0.10 7.22
N THR A 97 12.01 -1.24 6.61
CA THR A 97 10.71 -1.92 6.66
C THR A 97 10.90 -3.37 7.06
N ASN A 98 9.90 -3.95 7.70
CA ASN A 98 9.92 -5.34 8.13
C ASN A 98 8.51 -5.91 8.18
N ILE A 99 8.33 -7.12 7.65
CA ILE A 99 7.16 -7.97 7.92
C ILE A 99 7.62 -9.17 8.73
N SER A 100 6.89 -9.49 9.79
CA SER A 100 7.18 -10.63 10.65
C SER A 100 5.94 -11.40 11.08
N ASN A 101 6.13 -12.72 11.28
CA ASN A 101 5.19 -13.60 11.96
C ASN A 101 5.97 -14.34 13.07
N SER A 102 5.67 -14.02 14.33
CA SER A 102 6.40 -14.56 15.48
C SER A 102 6.17 -16.07 15.69
N LYS A 103 4.99 -16.59 15.29
CA LYS A 103 4.65 -18.01 15.45
C LYS A 103 5.62 -18.95 14.73
N ILE A 104 6.14 -18.52 13.57
CA ILE A 104 7.03 -19.33 12.72
C ILE A 104 8.40 -18.66 12.55
N LYS A 105 8.73 -17.68 13.39
CA LYS A 105 9.99 -16.91 13.33
C LYS A 105 10.28 -16.32 11.94
N GLN A 106 9.24 -16.12 11.10
CA GLN A 106 9.39 -15.50 9.80
C GLN A 106 9.66 -14.00 9.97
N SER A 107 10.68 -13.49 9.29
CA SER A 107 11.00 -12.06 9.28
C SER A 107 11.62 -11.70 7.93
N VAL A 108 11.03 -10.72 7.24
CA VAL A 108 11.51 -10.21 5.96
C VAL A 108 11.73 -8.71 6.08
N ASN A 109 12.95 -8.28 5.79
CA ASN A 109 13.33 -6.88 5.81
C ASN A 109 13.30 -6.29 4.41
N GLY A 110 13.09 -4.99 4.35
CA GLY A 110 13.11 -4.22 3.12
C GLY A 110 13.35 -2.74 3.38
N ASN A 111 13.08 -1.94 2.37
CA ASN A 111 13.30 -0.50 2.42
C ASN A 111 12.33 0.24 1.50
N THR A 112 11.88 1.40 1.91
CA THR A 112 10.95 2.21 1.10
C THR A 112 11.57 2.77 -0.18
N ASN A 113 12.89 2.79 -0.31
CA ASN A 113 13.55 3.24 -1.55
C ASN A 113 13.36 2.27 -2.73
N THR A 114 12.96 1.02 -2.49
CA THR A 114 12.59 0.06 -3.54
C THR A 114 11.30 0.46 -4.26
N VAL A 115 10.47 1.30 -3.61
CA VAL A 115 9.19 1.77 -4.15
C VAL A 115 9.43 3.01 -5.02
N TYR A 116 9.71 2.80 -6.31
CA TYR A 116 9.92 3.87 -7.29
C TYR A 116 10.90 4.95 -6.79
N ILE A 117 12.00 4.51 -6.14
CA ILE A 117 13.04 5.33 -5.48
C ILE A 117 12.52 6.03 -4.21
N ASN A 118 11.25 6.35 -4.14
CA ASN A 118 10.59 7.02 -3.03
C ASN A 118 9.06 6.88 -3.16
N PRO A 119 8.33 6.41 -2.16
CA PRO A 119 6.88 6.32 -2.17
C PRO A 119 6.16 7.62 -2.60
N LEU A 120 6.74 8.79 -2.32
CA LEU A 120 6.20 10.06 -2.78
C LEU A 120 6.26 10.21 -4.33
N ASN A 121 7.24 9.59 -4.98
CA ASN A 121 7.30 9.56 -6.45
C ASN A 121 6.18 8.69 -7.03
N SER A 122 5.91 7.52 -6.41
CA SER A 122 4.79 6.66 -6.78
C SER A 122 3.46 7.41 -6.63
N LEU A 123 3.23 8.09 -5.50
CA LEU A 123 2.07 8.95 -5.31
C LEU A 123 1.96 10.03 -6.41
N LEU A 124 3.05 10.74 -6.68
CA LEU A 124 3.06 11.79 -7.71
C LEU A 124 2.71 11.24 -9.10
N PHE A 125 3.22 10.04 -9.43
CA PHE A 125 2.89 9.37 -10.69
C PHE A 125 1.37 9.11 -10.79
N VAL A 126 0.76 8.52 -9.74
CA VAL A 126 -0.68 8.25 -9.70
C VAL A 126 -1.48 9.54 -9.86
N LEU A 127 -1.14 10.61 -9.11
CA LEU A 127 -1.88 11.87 -9.19
C LEU A 127 -1.76 12.54 -10.56
N LYS A 128 -0.58 12.47 -11.20
CA LYS A 128 -0.41 12.94 -12.58
C LYS A 128 -1.29 12.16 -13.56
N LYS A 129 -1.37 10.84 -13.38
CA LYS A 129 -2.21 9.97 -14.21
C LYS A 129 -3.69 10.32 -14.04
N LEU A 130 -4.16 10.47 -12.80
CA LEU A 130 -5.54 10.88 -12.51
C LEU A 130 -5.91 12.23 -13.15
N GLN A 131 -4.98 13.21 -13.11
CA GLN A 131 -5.18 14.51 -13.80
C GLN A 131 -5.22 14.35 -15.32
N LYS A 132 -4.27 13.60 -15.89
CA LYS A 132 -4.21 13.36 -17.35
C LYS A 132 -5.48 12.72 -17.86
N ASP A 133 -5.99 11.74 -17.13
CA ASP A 133 -7.19 10.97 -17.51
C ASP A 133 -8.50 11.68 -17.09
N LYS A 134 -8.40 12.90 -16.53
CA LYS A 134 -9.55 13.72 -16.10
C LYS A 134 -10.48 12.98 -15.13
N ILE A 135 -9.94 12.07 -14.33
CA ILE A 135 -10.70 11.35 -13.32
C ILE A 135 -11.22 12.34 -12.27
N LYS A 136 -12.49 12.17 -11.91
CA LYS A 136 -13.16 12.96 -10.87
C LYS A 136 -13.66 12.04 -9.76
N HIS A 137 -13.59 12.52 -8.53
CA HIS A 137 -14.10 11.83 -7.35
C HIS A 137 -14.48 12.86 -6.28
N ASP A 138 -15.50 12.56 -5.50
CA ASP A 138 -16.11 13.49 -4.52
C ASP A 138 -15.74 13.21 -3.05
N LYS A 139 -14.90 12.18 -2.83
CA LYS A 139 -14.47 11.76 -1.48
C LYS A 139 -12.94 11.79 -1.34
N ASP A 140 -12.47 11.90 -0.10
CA ASP A 140 -11.08 11.63 0.24
C ASP A 140 -10.74 10.17 -0.11
N PHE A 141 -9.53 9.94 -0.60
CA PHE A 141 -9.15 8.62 -1.14
C PHE A 141 -7.75 8.20 -0.69
N TYR A 142 -7.54 6.90 -0.63
CA TYR A 142 -6.24 6.33 -0.35
C TYR A 142 -5.46 6.04 -1.62
N VAL A 143 -4.14 6.28 -1.55
CA VAL A 143 -3.19 5.79 -2.55
C VAL A 143 -2.18 4.89 -1.85
N PHE A 144 -2.04 3.69 -2.36
CA PHE A 144 -1.07 2.68 -1.94
C PHE A 144 0.08 2.70 -2.94
N THR A 145 1.31 2.69 -2.44
CA THR A 145 2.45 3.12 -3.26
C THR A 145 3.30 1.99 -3.83
N GLY A 146 3.01 0.77 -3.45
CA GLY A 146 3.77 -0.43 -3.83
C GLY A 146 4.61 -0.98 -2.68
N SER A 147 4.98 -2.25 -2.82
CA SER A 147 5.66 -3.00 -1.76
C SER A 147 7.09 -2.56 -1.51
N SER A 148 7.41 -2.39 -0.23
CA SER A 148 8.78 -2.13 0.24
C SER A 148 9.57 -3.39 0.63
N VAL A 149 8.94 -4.56 0.54
CA VAL A 149 9.52 -5.87 0.93
C VAL A 149 9.30 -6.95 -0.14
N GLY A 150 8.61 -6.61 -1.25
CA GLY A 150 8.10 -7.61 -2.20
C GLY A 150 6.92 -8.40 -1.64
N VAL A 151 6.52 -9.46 -2.35
CA VAL A 151 5.47 -10.37 -1.88
C VAL A 151 6.06 -11.35 -0.88
N VAL A 152 5.63 -11.26 0.37
CA VAL A 152 6.04 -12.18 1.45
C VAL A 152 5.02 -13.32 1.52
N PRO A 153 5.42 -14.58 1.26
CA PRO A 153 4.51 -15.72 1.31
C PRO A 153 3.88 -15.89 2.69
N ILE A 154 2.60 -16.26 2.74
CA ILE A 154 1.91 -16.63 3.98
C ILE A 154 2.16 -18.11 4.27
N LEU A 155 3.18 -18.39 5.07
CA LEU A 155 3.60 -19.76 5.38
C LEU A 155 2.80 -20.41 6.52
N SER A 156 2.08 -19.62 7.31
CA SER A 156 1.27 -20.10 8.43
C SER A 156 0.17 -19.13 8.78
N LYS A 157 -0.91 -19.65 9.35
CA LYS A 157 -1.91 -18.82 10.06
C LYS A 157 -1.28 -18.13 11.27
N GLY A 158 -1.79 -16.97 11.63
CA GLY A 158 -1.28 -16.23 12.78
C GLY A 158 -1.29 -14.72 12.55
N ILE A 159 -0.56 -14.01 13.43
CA ILE A 159 -0.48 -12.56 13.36
C ILE A 159 0.75 -12.17 12.54
N TYR A 160 0.52 -11.46 11.45
CA TYR A 160 1.53 -10.78 10.67
C TYR A 160 1.60 -9.30 11.08
N LYS A 161 2.82 -8.84 11.35
CA LYS A 161 3.11 -7.46 11.75
C LYS A 161 4.03 -6.82 10.71
N GLY A 162 3.54 -5.77 10.05
CA GLY A 162 4.35 -4.88 9.23
C GLY A 162 4.82 -3.67 10.05
N LYS A 163 6.10 -3.31 9.97
CA LYS A 163 6.69 -2.13 10.60
C LYS A 163 7.41 -1.30 9.55
N ILE A 164 7.11 0.00 9.52
CA ILE A 164 7.87 0.99 8.76
C ILE A 164 8.49 1.97 9.75
N GLU A 165 9.80 2.13 9.67
CA GLU A 165 10.55 3.05 10.50
C GLU A 165 9.90 4.44 10.50
N LYS A 166 9.81 5.10 11.65
CA LYS A 166 9.20 6.44 11.85
C LYS A 166 7.70 6.52 11.56
N LEU A 167 7.09 5.60 10.77
CA LEU A 167 5.66 5.60 10.51
C LEU A 167 4.86 4.76 11.52
N GLY A 168 5.44 3.68 12.04
CA GLY A 168 4.79 2.81 13.00
C GLY A 168 4.54 1.41 12.47
N SER A 169 3.53 0.70 13.00
CA SER A 169 3.24 -0.67 12.63
C SER A 169 1.76 -0.92 12.36
N VAL A 170 1.51 -1.92 11.53
CA VAL A 170 0.19 -2.45 11.21
C VAL A 170 0.19 -3.95 11.48
N LYS A 171 -0.94 -4.51 11.91
CA LYS A 171 -1.09 -5.95 12.17
C LYS A 171 -2.33 -6.49 11.50
N THR A 172 -2.26 -7.74 11.06
CA THR A 172 -3.41 -8.52 10.60
C THR A 172 -3.32 -9.95 11.11
N LYS A 173 -4.47 -10.56 11.41
CA LYS A 173 -4.56 -11.98 11.74
C LYS A 173 -4.97 -12.75 10.49
N ILE A 174 -4.19 -13.71 10.09
CA ILE A 174 -4.49 -14.66 9.01
C ILE A 174 -5.10 -15.91 9.64
N ASN A 175 -6.29 -16.29 9.15
CA ASN A 175 -7.06 -17.46 9.62
C ASN A 175 -7.13 -18.57 8.57
#